data_e9eb90a13d9c9d59b137db868969a5e2
#
_entry.id   e9eb90a13d9c9d59b137db868969a5e2
#
_cell.length_a   1.000
_cell.length_b   1.000
_cell.length_c   1.000
_cell.angle_alpha   90.00
_cell.angle_beta   90.00
_cell.angle_gamma   90.00
#
_symmetry.space_group_name_H-M   'P 1'
#
loop_
_entity.id
_entity.type
_entity.pdbx_description
1 polymer ?
#
loop_
_entity_poly.entity_id
_entity_poly.type
_entity_poly.pdbx_seq_one_letter_code
_entity_poly.pdbx_strand_id
1 'polypeptide(L)'
;DKHGMVNQKGYDILLQILALKIYDEKRNEKYKDKLKFYIEDEVFSSLSDIGLQKFINRIGDLRDSAKKDYYRILDTWYFNKKDDNHVKVLIEIVKQFQDYSFVLSTKTDLYQLVFYTFASQFSKNEKAQFVTPLPLIEFLVNIVNPRNGETVIDPTVGIADFLSVSYVNSNSK
;
A
#
# COMPACT_ATOMS: atom_id res chain seq x y z
N ASP A 1 18.14 -5.45 -9.74
CA ASP A 1 18.24 -3.99 -9.82
C ASP A 1 19.49 -3.56 -10.62
N LYS A 2 19.41 -3.59 -11.95
CA LYS A 2 20.51 -3.15 -12.80
C LYS A 2 20.27 -1.76 -13.43
N HIS A 3 19.16 -1.08 -13.14
CA HIS A 3 18.79 0.14 -13.85
C HIS A 3 18.00 1.11 -12.97
N GLY A 4 18.57 2.24 -12.63
CA GLY A 4 18.01 3.29 -11.77
C GLY A 4 16.63 3.85 -12.16
N MET A 5 16.10 3.54 -13.35
CA MET A 5 14.73 3.86 -13.75
C MET A 5 13.67 2.93 -13.14
N VAL A 6 14.07 1.81 -12.59
CA VAL A 6 13.17 0.80 -12.01
C VAL A 6 12.58 1.30 -10.70
N ASN A 7 13.27 2.18 -9.99
CA ASN A 7 12.91 2.55 -8.61
C ASN A 7 11.63 3.38 -8.53
N GLN A 8 11.49 4.46 -9.30
CA GLN A 8 10.30 5.32 -9.23
C GLN A 8 9.04 4.56 -9.69
N LYS A 9 9.14 3.86 -10.82
CA LYS A 9 8.03 3.06 -11.35
C LYS A 9 7.67 1.90 -10.42
N GLY A 10 8.65 1.29 -9.76
CA GLY A 10 8.42 0.26 -8.76
C GLY A 10 7.67 0.78 -7.54
N TYR A 11 8.02 1.98 -7.08
CA TYR A 11 7.32 2.65 -5.99
C TYR A 11 5.86 2.98 -6.36
N ASP A 12 5.61 3.54 -7.54
CA ASP A 12 4.26 3.84 -8.00
C ASP A 12 3.40 2.57 -8.10
N ILE A 13 3.96 1.48 -8.62
CA ILE A 13 3.31 0.17 -8.67
C ILE A 13 2.93 -0.31 -7.26
N LEU A 14 3.87 -0.21 -6.32
CA LEU A 14 3.61 -0.61 -4.94
C LEU A 14 2.48 0.22 -4.32
N LEU A 15 2.49 1.54 -4.47
CA LEU A 15 1.42 2.41 -3.99
C LEU A 15 0.06 2.03 -4.57
N GLN A 16 0.00 1.68 -5.86
CA GLN A 16 -1.22 1.22 -6.51
C GLN A 16 -1.75 -0.07 -5.89
N ILE A 17 -0.88 -1.04 -5.68
CA ILE A 17 -1.23 -2.32 -5.07
C ILE A 17 -1.71 -2.14 -3.63
N LEU A 18 -1.00 -1.33 -2.84
CA LEU A 18 -1.39 -1.02 -1.47
C LEU A 18 -2.77 -0.34 -1.41
N ALA A 19 -3.01 0.64 -2.28
CA ALA A 19 -4.30 1.31 -2.37
C ALA A 19 -5.44 0.32 -2.69
N LEU A 20 -5.22 -0.62 -3.62
CA LEU A 20 -6.20 -1.65 -3.95
C LEU A 20 -6.48 -2.58 -2.76
N LYS A 21 -5.43 -3.07 -2.12
CA LYS A 21 -5.55 -4.00 -0.98
C LYS A 21 -6.33 -3.36 0.17
N ILE A 22 -5.98 -2.13 0.53
CA ILE A 22 -6.64 -1.39 1.60
C ILE A 22 -8.10 -1.09 1.26
N TYR A 23 -8.36 -0.64 0.03
CA TYR A 23 -9.71 -0.39 -0.41
C TYR A 23 -10.57 -1.64 -0.30
N ASP A 24 -10.05 -2.79 -0.74
CA ASP A 24 -10.77 -4.05 -0.69
C ASP A 24 -11.06 -4.51 0.74
N GLU A 25 -10.10 -4.39 1.64
CA GLU A 25 -10.27 -4.72 3.06
C GLU A 25 -11.29 -3.80 3.73
N LYS A 26 -11.17 -2.47 3.56
CA LYS A 26 -12.14 -1.49 4.12
C LYS A 26 -13.55 -1.70 3.57
N ARG A 27 -13.67 -2.00 2.29
CA ARG A 27 -14.96 -2.34 1.69
C ARG A 27 -15.55 -3.60 2.29
N ASN A 28 -14.74 -4.64 2.51
CA ASN A 28 -15.15 -5.89 3.13
C ASN A 28 -15.61 -5.68 4.58
N GLU A 29 -14.90 -4.90 5.39
CA GLU A 29 -15.34 -4.54 6.75
C GLU A 29 -16.72 -3.88 6.75
N LYS A 30 -16.92 -2.91 5.85
CA LYS A 30 -18.16 -2.11 5.79
C LYS A 30 -19.35 -2.90 5.27
N TYR A 31 -19.16 -3.69 4.23
CA TYR A 31 -20.24 -4.36 3.50
C TYR A 31 -20.27 -5.87 3.70
N LYS A 32 -19.30 -6.46 4.40
CA LYS A 32 -19.12 -7.92 4.57
C LYS A 32 -19.10 -8.68 3.24
N ASP A 33 -18.64 -8.03 2.21
CA ASP A 33 -18.43 -8.62 0.90
C ASP A 33 -17.20 -9.53 0.89
N LYS A 34 -17.12 -10.44 -0.07
CA LYS A 34 -15.90 -11.23 -0.28
C LYS A 34 -14.75 -10.34 -0.77
N LEU A 35 -13.55 -10.58 -0.24
CA LEU A 35 -12.34 -9.95 -0.76
C LEU A 35 -12.19 -10.25 -2.26
N LYS A 36 -11.70 -9.25 -2.99
CA LYS A 36 -11.41 -9.35 -4.44
C LYS A 36 -9.92 -9.40 -4.73
N PHE A 37 -9.11 -8.92 -3.77
CA PHE A 37 -7.66 -8.93 -3.88
C PHE A 37 -7.09 -10.29 -3.47
N TYR A 38 -7.26 -11.28 -4.35
CA TYR A 38 -6.71 -12.62 -4.15
C TYR A 38 -6.51 -13.31 -5.50
N ILE A 39 -5.74 -14.38 -5.49
CA ILE A 39 -5.59 -15.32 -6.60
C ILE A 39 -5.71 -16.74 -6.04
N GLU A 40 -6.40 -17.60 -6.77
CA GLU A 40 -6.43 -19.04 -6.48
C GLU A 40 -5.10 -19.66 -6.92
N ASP A 41 -4.68 -20.76 -6.26
CA ASP A 41 -3.40 -21.44 -6.56
C ASP A 41 -3.45 -22.21 -7.89
N GLU A 42 -3.85 -21.53 -8.95
CA GLU A 42 -3.88 -22.09 -10.29
C GLU A 42 -2.57 -21.75 -11.04
N VAL A 43 -2.03 -22.76 -11.72
CA VAL A 43 -0.93 -22.56 -12.66
C VAL A 43 -1.52 -22.15 -14.00
N PHE A 44 -1.39 -20.89 -14.35
CA PHE A 44 -1.83 -20.37 -15.63
C PHE A 44 -0.83 -20.69 -16.73
N SER A 45 -1.28 -21.33 -17.80
CA SER A 45 -0.43 -21.74 -18.93
C SER A 45 -0.29 -20.66 -20.00
N SER A 46 -1.26 -19.75 -20.10
CA SER A 46 -1.27 -18.67 -21.10
C SER A 46 -2.17 -17.51 -20.71
N LEU A 47 -2.04 -16.36 -21.36
CA LEU A 47 -2.94 -15.20 -21.19
C LEU A 47 -4.40 -15.49 -21.59
N SER A 48 -4.65 -16.53 -22.37
CA SER A 48 -6.00 -16.94 -22.78
C SER A 48 -6.68 -17.86 -21.77
N ASP A 49 -6.00 -18.24 -20.69
CA ASP A 49 -6.57 -19.05 -19.63
C ASP A 49 -7.78 -18.37 -18.98
N ILE A 50 -8.90 -19.11 -18.86
CA ILE A 50 -10.16 -18.58 -18.33
C ILE A 50 -10.01 -18.12 -16.89
N GLY A 51 -9.27 -18.86 -16.06
CA GLY A 51 -8.99 -18.51 -14.67
C GLY A 51 -8.22 -17.21 -14.58
N LEU A 52 -7.18 -17.07 -15.40
CA LEU A 52 -6.37 -15.86 -15.50
C LEU A 52 -7.22 -14.65 -15.95
N GLN A 53 -8.08 -14.81 -16.95
CA GLN A 53 -8.95 -13.73 -17.39
C GLN A 53 -9.94 -13.30 -16.29
N LYS A 54 -10.49 -14.24 -15.53
CA LYS A 54 -11.33 -13.93 -14.36
C LYS A 54 -10.55 -13.13 -13.30
N PHE A 55 -9.31 -13.53 -13.00
CA PHE A 55 -8.44 -12.80 -12.09
C PHE A 55 -8.17 -11.37 -12.59
N ILE A 56 -7.74 -11.21 -13.84
CA ILE A 56 -7.43 -9.89 -14.44
C ILE A 56 -8.67 -8.97 -14.40
N ASN A 57 -9.84 -9.49 -14.75
CA ASN A 57 -11.08 -8.71 -14.74
C ASN A 57 -11.46 -8.32 -13.31
N ARG A 58 -11.35 -9.24 -12.34
CA ARG A 58 -11.64 -8.97 -10.93
C ARG A 58 -10.76 -7.86 -10.36
N ILE A 59 -9.45 -7.90 -10.63
CA ILE A 59 -8.52 -6.84 -10.21
C ILE A 59 -8.82 -5.52 -10.94
N GLY A 60 -9.19 -5.59 -12.22
CA GLY A 60 -9.62 -4.41 -12.99
C GLY A 60 -10.86 -3.75 -12.40
N ASP A 61 -11.90 -4.51 -12.10
CA ASP A 61 -13.12 -4.03 -11.44
C ASP A 61 -12.85 -3.43 -10.06
N LEU A 62 -11.96 -4.07 -9.30
CA LEU A 62 -11.52 -3.56 -8.01
C LEU A 62 -10.82 -2.21 -8.17
N ARG A 63 -9.90 -2.11 -9.12
CA ARG A 63 -9.20 -0.85 -9.43
C ARG A 63 -10.19 0.26 -9.83
N ASP A 64 -11.14 -0.03 -10.71
CA ASP A 64 -12.10 0.98 -11.18
C ASP A 64 -13.02 1.45 -10.04
N SER A 65 -13.34 0.57 -9.11
CA SER A 65 -14.06 0.92 -7.89
C SER A 65 -13.21 1.78 -6.94
N ALA A 66 -11.97 1.38 -6.70
CA ALA A 66 -11.04 2.06 -5.80
C ALA A 66 -10.58 3.43 -6.35
N LYS A 67 -10.57 3.60 -7.67
CA LYS A 67 -10.17 4.85 -8.33
C LYS A 67 -10.99 6.06 -7.87
N LYS A 68 -12.23 5.87 -7.42
CA LYS A 68 -13.07 6.96 -6.89
C LYS A 68 -12.48 7.56 -5.62
N ASP A 69 -11.90 6.73 -4.75
CA ASP A 69 -11.36 7.14 -3.46
C ASP A 69 -9.87 7.46 -3.53
N TYR A 70 -9.14 6.80 -4.45
CA TYR A 70 -7.68 6.89 -4.61
C TYR A 70 -7.29 7.40 -6.00
N TYR A 71 -8.00 8.39 -6.54
CA TYR A 71 -7.82 8.90 -7.90
C TYR A 71 -6.36 9.24 -8.22
N ARG A 72 -5.68 10.00 -7.34
CA ARG A 72 -4.29 10.44 -7.57
C ARG A 72 -3.29 9.29 -7.72
N ILE A 73 -3.59 8.14 -7.14
CA ILE A 73 -2.71 6.96 -7.16
C ILE A 73 -3.09 6.04 -8.32
N LEU A 74 -4.38 5.90 -8.60
CA LEU A 74 -4.92 4.89 -9.52
C LEU A 74 -5.33 5.44 -10.89
N ASP A 75 -5.13 6.73 -11.16
CA ASP A 75 -5.46 7.31 -12.46
C ASP A 75 -4.59 6.69 -13.57
N THR A 76 -3.30 6.64 -13.37
CA THR A 76 -2.37 5.92 -14.24
C THR A 76 -2.22 4.48 -13.75
N TRP A 77 -2.58 3.50 -14.59
CA TRP A 77 -2.42 2.10 -14.23
C TRP A 77 -1.24 1.47 -14.96
N TYR A 78 -0.30 0.91 -14.21
CA TYR A 78 0.95 0.40 -14.76
C TYR A 78 0.87 -1.03 -15.32
N PHE A 79 -0.16 -1.78 -14.96
CA PHE A 79 -0.30 -3.17 -15.44
C PHE A 79 -1.10 -3.23 -16.74
N ASN A 80 -0.40 -3.56 -17.82
CA ASN A 80 -1.04 -3.83 -19.11
C ASN A 80 -1.52 -5.29 -19.14
N LYS A 81 -2.83 -5.49 -19.21
CA LYS A 81 -3.45 -6.82 -19.27
C LYS A 81 -3.10 -7.65 -20.52
N LYS A 82 -2.51 -7.02 -21.53
CA LYS A 82 -2.05 -7.67 -22.76
C LYS A 82 -0.57 -8.01 -22.74
N ASP A 83 0.15 -7.63 -21.68
CA ASP A 83 1.58 -7.87 -21.50
C ASP A 83 1.78 -9.00 -20.48
N ASP A 84 2.29 -10.13 -20.95
CA ASP A 84 2.51 -11.34 -20.14
C ASP A 84 3.40 -11.07 -18.92
N ASN A 85 4.44 -10.25 -19.07
CA ASN A 85 5.34 -9.90 -17.97
C ASN A 85 4.62 -9.05 -16.91
N HIS A 86 3.81 -8.07 -17.32
CA HIS A 86 3.02 -7.26 -16.40
C HIS A 86 2.01 -8.12 -15.63
N VAL A 87 1.38 -9.07 -16.31
CA VAL A 87 0.41 -9.98 -15.67
C VAL A 87 1.10 -10.92 -14.68
N LYS A 88 2.25 -11.50 -15.03
CA LYS A 88 3.04 -12.34 -14.12
C LYS A 88 3.49 -11.58 -12.87
N VAL A 89 3.96 -10.35 -13.03
CA VAL A 89 4.35 -9.49 -11.91
C VAL A 89 3.14 -9.20 -11.02
N LEU A 90 1.97 -8.89 -11.59
CA LEU A 90 0.75 -8.65 -10.83
C LEU A 90 0.32 -9.88 -10.03
N ILE A 91 0.35 -11.07 -10.65
CA ILE A 91 0.07 -12.34 -9.99
C ILE A 91 0.97 -12.55 -8.80
N GLU A 92 2.28 -12.40 -8.99
CA GLU A 92 3.27 -12.62 -7.94
C GLU A 92 3.06 -11.65 -6.76
N ILE A 93 2.80 -10.38 -7.05
CA ILE A 93 2.53 -9.38 -6.01
C ILE A 93 1.24 -9.73 -5.23
N VAL A 94 0.17 -10.11 -5.93
CA VAL A 94 -1.09 -10.48 -5.26
C VAL A 94 -0.91 -11.71 -4.39
N LYS A 95 -0.18 -12.74 -4.85
CA LYS A 95 0.15 -13.93 -4.05
C LYS A 95 0.88 -13.57 -2.76
N GLN A 96 1.84 -12.65 -2.83
CA GLN A 96 2.62 -12.24 -1.66
C GLN A 96 1.80 -11.45 -0.63
N PHE A 97 0.81 -10.67 -1.07
CA PHE A 97 0.07 -9.78 -0.18
C PHE A 97 -1.33 -10.27 0.21
N GLN A 98 -1.90 -11.26 -0.48
CA GLN A 98 -3.28 -11.69 -0.24
C GLN A 98 -3.54 -12.16 1.19
N ASP A 99 -2.58 -12.85 1.81
CA ASP A 99 -2.72 -13.44 3.14
C ASP A 99 -2.47 -12.47 4.29
N TYR A 100 -2.03 -11.24 3.97
CA TYR A 100 -1.81 -10.20 4.98
C TYR A 100 -3.03 -9.29 5.08
N SER A 101 -3.36 -8.85 6.30
CA SER A 101 -4.33 -7.79 6.52
C SER A 101 -3.62 -6.48 6.86
N PHE A 102 -3.96 -5.43 6.11
CA PHE A 102 -3.40 -4.10 6.29
C PHE A 102 -4.26 -3.22 7.19
N VAL A 103 -5.56 -3.49 7.25
CA VAL A 103 -6.52 -2.71 8.04
C VAL A 103 -6.59 -3.19 9.48
N LEU A 104 -6.41 -4.50 9.72
CA LEU A 104 -6.46 -5.08 11.06
C LEU A 104 -5.13 -5.06 11.83
N SER A 105 -4.06 -4.69 11.16
CA SER A 105 -2.71 -4.62 11.75
C SER A 105 -2.58 -3.38 12.63
N THR A 106 -3.02 -3.48 13.88
CA THR A 106 -3.07 -2.36 14.83
C THR A 106 -1.74 -1.99 15.48
N LYS A 107 -0.66 -2.73 15.27
CA LYS A 107 0.59 -2.54 16.04
C LYS A 107 1.87 -2.38 15.25
N THR A 108 1.88 -2.72 13.99
CA THR A 108 3.03 -2.44 13.13
C THR A 108 2.43 -1.98 11.83
N ASP A 109 2.58 -0.71 11.59
CA ASP A 109 2.10 -0.16 10.35
C ASP A 109 2.92 -0.79 9.23
N LEU A 110 2.35 -1.82 8.59
CA LEU A 110 2.98 -2.48 7.46
C LEU A 110 3.30 -1.48 6.34
N TYR A 111 2.56 -0.37 6.28
CA TYR A 111 2.91 0.79 5.47
C TYR A 111 4.26 1.34 5.80
N GLN A 112 4.51 1.52 7.10
CA GLN A 112 5.79 2.05 7.54
C GLN A 112 6.90 1.06 7.24
N LEU A 113 6.71 -0.23 7.49
CA LEU A 113 7.71 -1.24 7.16
C LEU A 113 8.02 -1.27 5.67
N VAL A 114 6.99 -1.25 4.82
CA VAL A 114 7.16 -1.20 3.36
C VAL A 114 7.80 0.12 2.97
N PHE A 115 7.31 1.24 3.49
CA PHE A 115 7.85 2.56 3.21
C PHE A 115 9.31 2.67 3.65
N TYR A 116 9.66 2.25 4.86
CA TYR A 116 11.05 2.28 5.36
C TYR A 116 11.96 1.36 4.57
N THR A 117 11.49 0.19 4.18
CA THR A 117 12.29 -0.73 3.36
C THR A 117 12.59 -0.11 2.00
N PHE A 118 11.60 0.53 1.37
CA PHE A 118 11.78 1.18 0.09
C PHE A 118 12.48 2.54 0.22
N ALA A 119 12.08 3.40 1.14
CA ALA A 119 12.68 4.72 1.36
C ALA A 119 14.17 4.61 1.73
N SER A 120 14.56 3.60 2.51
CA SER A 120 15.97 3.36 2.83
C SER A 120 16.81 3.02 1.58
N GLN A 121 16.22 2.42 0.56
CA GLN A 121 16.88 2.15 -0.71
C GLN A 121 16.91 3.40 -1.62
N PHE A 122 15.87 4.25 -1.56
CA PHE A 122 15.82 5.49 -2.31
C PHE A 122 16.74 6.57 -1.73
N SER A 123 16.79 6.71 -0.40
CA SER A 123 17.61 7.73 0.26
C SER A 123 19.11 7.53 0.09
N LYS A 124 19.55 6.34 -0.32
CA LYS A 124 20.94 6.10 -0.70
C LYS A 124 21.34 6.69 -2.06
N ASN A 125 20.37 6.99 -2.92
CA ASN A 125 20.64 7.42 -4.30
C ASN A 125 20.21 8.86 -4.62
N GLU A 126 19.31 9.48 -3.84
CA GLU A 126 18.89 10.86 -4.05
C GLU A 126 18.73 11.59 -2.72
N LYS A 127 19.46 12.72 -2.59
CA LYS A 127 19.41 13.75 -1.54
C LYS A 127 18.50 13.45 -0.34
N ALA A 128 19.06 12.69 0.59
CA ALA A 128 18.72 12.53 2.00
C ALA A 128 17.43 13.23 2.51
N GLN A 129 16.27 12.66 2.27
CA GLN A 129 15.17 12.87 3.20
C GLN A 129 15.44 11.96 4.41
N PHE A 130 15.79 12.57 5.52
CA PHE A 130 15.93 11.85 6.78
C PHE A 130 14.54 11.47 7.27
N VAL A 131 14.25 10.16 7.25
CA VAL A 131 13.03 9.61 7.83
C VAL A 131 13.32 9.26 9.29
N THR A 132 12.54 9.81 10.21
CA THR A 132 12.70 9.53 11.64
C THR A 132 12.27 8.08 11.93
N PRO A 133 13.09 7.26 12.62
CA PRO A 133 12.72 5.89 12.94
C PRO A 133 11.42 5.81 13.74
N LEU A 134 10.52 4.90 13.38
CA LEU A 134 9.22 4.74 14.02
C LEU A 134 9.28 4.60 15.55
N PRO A 135 10.16 3.80 16.15
CA PRO A 135 10.25 3.71 17.61
C PRO A 135 10.52 5.04 18.30
N LEU A 136 11.28 5.94 17.64
CA LEU A 136 11.53 7.28 18.15
C LEU A 136 10.30 8.17 18.04
N ILE A 137 9.55 8.07 16.94
CA ILE A 137 8.28 8.78 16.75
C ILE A 137 7.27 8.36 17.81
N GLU A 138 7.08 7.05 17.99
CA GLU A 138 6.18 6.50 19.01
C GLU A 138 6.57 6.95 20.41
N PHE A 139 7.86 6.92 20.73
CA PHE A 139 8.37 7.39 22.02
C PHE A 139 8.03 8.87 22.25
N LEU A 140 8.30 9.74 21.29
CA LEU A 140 8.03 11.17 21.39
C LEU A 140 6.53 11.48 21.45
N VAL A 141 5.72 10.80 20.63
CA VAL A 141 4.26 10.94 20.65
C VAL A 141 3.68 10.47 21.99
N ASN A 142 4.22 9.41 22.59
CA ASN A 142 3.80 8.95 23.91
C ASN A 142 4.16 9.95 25.02
N ILE A 143 5.27 10.67 24.90
CA ILE A 143 5.64 11.74 25.85
C ILE A 143 4.66 12.92 25.73
N VAL A 144 4.39 13.40 24.50
CA VAL A 144 3.45 14.50 24.23
C VAL A 144 2.03 14.11 24.57
N ASN A 145 1.69 12.84 24.31
CA ASN A 145 0.43 12.20 24.65
C ASN A 145 -0.82 12.98 24.19
N PRO A 146 -0.94 13.31 22.88
CA PRO A 146 -2.08 14.05 22.37
C PRO A 146 -3.37 13.28 22.61
N ARG A 147 -4.44 14.02 22.94
CA ARG A 147 -5.77 13.48 23.22
C ARG A 147 -6.71 13.73 22.07
N ASN A 148 -7.77 12.94 22.00
CA ASN A 148 -8.82 13.16 21.02
C ASN A 148 -9.44 14.57 21.18
N GLY A 149 -9.56 15.30 20.06
CA GLY A 149 -10.04 16.67 20.02
C GLY A 149 -8.96 17.75 20.17
N GLU A 150 -7.72 17.39 20.46
CA GLU A 150 -6.59 18.34 20.46
C GLU A 150 -6.07 18.58 19.04
N THR A 151 -5.55 19.78 18.79
CA THR A 151 -4.89 20.14 17.53
C THR A 151 -3.40 19.91 17.63
N VAL A 152 -2.85 19.10 16.75
CA VAL A 152 -1.42 18.83 16.63
C VAL A 152 -0.86 19.52 15.39
N ILE A 153 0.25 20.24 15.54
CA ILE A 153 0.96 20.90 14.45
C ILE A 153 2.38 20.35 14.39
N ASP A 154 2.80 19.93 13.21
CA ASP A 154 4.18 19.58 12.92
C ASP A 154 4.74 20.53 11.84
N PRO A 155 5.57 21.52 12.21
CA PRO A 155 6.12 22.49 11.27
C PRO A 155 7.16 21.88 10.31
N THR A 156 7.63 20.68 10.60
CA THR A 156 8.62 19.92 9.79
C THR A 156 8.05 18.61 9.28
N VAL A 157 6.79 18.61 8.96
CA VAL A 157 5.91 17.45 8.73
C VAL A 157 6.51 16.31 7.88
N GLY A 158 7.44 16.59 6.97
CA GLY A 158 8.06 15.58 6.11
C GLY A 158 7.00 14.69 5.43
N ILE A 159 7.02 13.39 5.76
CA ILE A 159 6.04 12.40 5.30
C ILE A 159 4.82 12.24 6.24
N ALA A 160 4.65 13.15 7.20
CA ALA A 160 3.57 13.20 8.17
C ALA A 160 3.53 12.06 9.21
N ASP A 161 4.63 11.38 9.47
CA ASP A 161 4.69 10.25 10.41
C ASP A 161 4.28 10.65 11.82
N PHE A 162 4.78 11.77 12.34
CA PHE A 162 4.40 12.28 13.67
C PHE A 162 2.90 12.57 13.78
N LEU A 163 2.29 13.14 12.75
CA LEU A 163 0.85 13.42 12.72
C LEU A 163 0.05 12.13 12.65
N SER A 164 0.48 11.17 11.83
CA SER A 164 -0.17 9.87 11.69
C SER A 164 -0.16 9.08 12.99
N VAL A 165 1.00 8.99 13.65
CA VAL A 165 1.14 8.29 14.92
C VAL A 165 0.39 9.02 16.04
N SER A 166 0.39 10.35 16.05
CA SER A 166 -0.39 11.16 17.00
C SER A 166 -1.89 10.89 16.86
N TYR A 167 -2.39 10.84 15.63
CA TYR A 167 -3.80 10.53 15.34
C TYR A 167 -4.19 9.13 15.84
N VAL A 168 -3.39 8.13 15.53
CA VAL A 168 -3.63 6.75 15.99
C VAL A 168 -3.61 6.67 17.51
N ASN A 169 -2.59 7.28 18.16
CA ASN A 169 -2.45 7.28 19.63
C ASN A 169 -3.63 7.96 20.34
N SER A 170 -4.13 9.08 19.79
CA SER A 170 -5.25 9.82 20.39
C SER A 170 -6.60 9.08 20.25
N ASN A 171 -6.77 8.27 19.20
CA ASN A 171 -8.01 7.52 18.98
C ASN A 171 -8.00 6.11 19.60
N SER A 172 -6.87 5.65 20.12
CA SER A 172 -6.73 4.33 20.73
C SER A 172 -7.02 4.33 22.24
N LYS A 173 -7.38 5.48 22.80
CA LYS A 173 -7.69 5.72 24.20
C LYS A 173 -9.14 6.06 24.40
#